data_89ee819b25e194b13569752db9c20d4b
#
_entry.id   89ee819b25e194b13569752db9c20d4b
#
_cell.length_a   1.000
_cell.length_b   1.000
_cell.length_c   1.000
_cell.angle_alpha   90.00
_cell.angle_beta   90.00
_cell.angle_gamma   90.00
#
_symmetry.space_group_name_H-M   'P 1'
#
loop_
_entity.id
_entity.type
_entity.pdbx_description
1 polymer ?
#
loop_
_entity_poly.entity_id
_entity_poly.type
_entity_poly.pdbx_seq_one_letter_code
_entity_poly.pdbx_strand_id
1 'polypeptide(L)'
;MESPRPNPSINYLEQNMNLSRREFSKSLLLAGLGTVAGQWPTRAARAAEPSIKAGTGFIDVHTHIGTYTDPKKNLTAEGLIEWMDENQIEKSCVLPLTSPESTKYLQTTESVLAAAKDHPDRLIPFCSVDPRTTHAGSVKALVGMIQGWVDQGAKGFGEHKVGLNFDDPLMMRVYEACQEVGIPLLFHIDTIRGKDVPGLKRLENALKTFPELNFIGHGPGWWASISGGLTPKELGGYPKDKVKPGGAIDDLMSRYPNIYGDLSAGSGANSISRDLEFGTEFLIRRQDRILFGTDYLAPGQNVPQFELFEKLEVPAEVRAKINRENAIKLLKLT
;
A
#
# COMPACT_ATOMS: atom_id res chain seq x y z
N MET A 1 13.15 59.35 -11.15
CA MET A 1 12.29 58.14 -11.16
C MET A 1 12.40 57.53 -12.54
N GLU A 2 13.32 56.61 -12.69
CA GLU A 2 13.56 55.88 -13.93
C GLU A 2 12.76 54.57 -13.90
N SER A 3 12.01 54.31 -14.99
CA SER A 3 11.26 53.05 -15.21
C SER A 3 12.24 51.92 -15.57
N PRO A 4 12.02 50.69 -15.11
CA PRO A 4 12.90 49.56 -15.44
C PRO A 4 12.66 49.09 -16.91
N ARG A 5 13.78 48.79 -17.59
CA ARG A 5 13.82 48.23 -18.95
C ARG A 5 13.38 46.74 -18.94
N PRO A 6 12.73 46.23 -19.99
CA PRO A 6 12.31 44.83 -20.08
C PRO A 6 13.48 43.92 -20.42
N ASN A 7 13.43 42.73 -19.85
CA ASN A 7 14.39 41.60 -19.97
C ASN A 7 14.21 40.91 -21.34
N PRO A 8 15.27 40.68 -22.14
CA PRO A 8 15.19 40.06 -23.46
C PRO A 8 15.47 38.52 -23.39
N SER A 9 14.54 37.74 -22.85
CA SER A 9 14.68 36.25 -22.81
C SER A 9 13.40 35.49 -23.10
N ILE A 10 12.46 36.02 -23.82
CA ILE A 10 11.27 35.29 -24.29
C ILE A 10 11.06 35.54 -25.78
N ASN A 11 11.90 34.93 -26.63
CA ASN A 11 11.67 34.85 -28.06
C ASN A 11 12.57 33.79 -28.72
N TYR A 12 12.41 32.51 -28.33
CA TYR A 12 13.07 31.39 -29.04
C TYR A 12 12.27 30.08 -28.94
N LEU A 13 10.95 30.09 -29.25
CA LEU A 13 10.18 28.83 -29.40
C LEU A 13 8.92 28.95 -30.28
N GLU A 14 8.90 29.88 -31.23
CA GLU A 14 7.79 29.92 -32.20
C GLU A 14 8.28 30.00 -33.65
N GLN A 15 9.20 29.14 -34.06
CA GLN A 15 9.45 28.89 -35.49
C GLN A 15 9.82 27.42 -35.64
N ASN A 16 8.96 26.70 -36.32
CA ASN A 16 9.08 25.36 -36.92
C ASN A 16 8.08 24.34 -36.39
N MET A 17 6.85 24.43 -36.89
CA MET A 17 6.04 23.23 -37.18
C MET A 17 4.81 23.63 -38.05
N ASN A 18 5.06 23.89 -39.32
CA ASN A 18 4.02 23.89 -40.36
C ASN A 18 4.41 22.80 -41.39
N LEU A 19 4.12 21.55 -41.09
CA LEU A 19 4.08 20.46 -42.06
C LEU A 19 2.61 20.19 -42.39
N SER A 20 2.21 20.51 -43.62
CA SER A 20 0.84 20.38 -44.11
C SER A 20 0.50 18.88 -44.29
N ARG A 21 -0.78 18.55 -43.99
CA ARG A 21 -1.38 17.19 -44.15
C ARG A 21 -1.32 16.62 -45.59
N ARG A 22 -0.72 17.31 -46.56
CA ARG A 22 -0.63 16.87 -47.97
C ARG A 22 0.63 16.10 -48.33
N GLU A 23 1.64 16.08 -47.52
CA GLU A 23 2.91 15.36 -47.83
C GLU A 23 3.03 13.94 -47.28
N PHE A 24 2.08 13.53 -46.45
CA PHE A 24 2.08 12.16 -45.88
C PHE A 24 1.45 11.10 -46.82
N SER A 25 0.89 11.49 -47.97
CA SER A 25 0.16 10.57 -48.87
C SER A 25 0.87 10.19 -50.16
N LYS A 26 2.16 10.51 -50.34
CA LYS A 26 2.87 10.23 -51.62
C LYS A 26 4.04 9.22 -51.55
N SER A 27 4.23 8.51 -50.47
CA SER A 27 5.34 7.54 -50.35
C SER A 27 4.90 6.07 -50.18
N LEU A 28 3.75 5.71 -50.72
CA LEU A 28 3.27 4.32 -50.69
C LEU A 28 2.76 3.88 -52.04
N LEU A 29 3.67 3.76 -53.04
CA LEU A 29 3.45 3.02 -54.28
C LEU A 29 4.82 2.83 -55.00
N LEU A 30 5.37 1.66 -54.79
CA LEU A 30 6.29 0.89 -55.67
C LEU A 30 7.30 0.07 -54.89
N ALA A 31 6.91 -1.14 -54.56
CA ALA A 31 7.85 -2.29 -54.52
C ALA A 31 7.05 -3.59 -54.60
N GLY A 32 7.30 -4.32 -55.63
CA GLY A 32 6.53 -5.42 -56.15
C GLY A 32 6.54 -6.71 -55.35
N LEU A 33 5.66 -7.55 -55.82
CA LEU A 33 5.43 -8.95 -55.50
C LEU A 33 6.69 -9.78 -55.26
N GLY A 34 6.76 -10.35 -54.08
CA GLY A 34 7.63 -11.44 -53.73
C GLY A 34 6.96 -12.26 -52.62
N THR A 35 6.25 -13.33 -53.06
CA THR A 35 5.66 -14.32 -52.13
C THR A 35 6.77 -15.16 -51.50
N VAL A 36 7.10 -14.87 -50.26
CA VAL A 36 7.78 -15.81 -49.39
C VAL A 36 6.82 -16.09 -48.22
N ALA A 37 6.19 -17.28 -48.28
CA ALA A 37 5.42 -17.82 -47.17
C ALA A 37 6.37 -18.21 -46.04
N GLY A 38 6.79 -17.24 -45.25
CA GLY A 38 7.43 -17.48 -43.96
C GLY A 38 6.33 -17.63 -42.91
N GLN A 39 6.10 -18.87 -42.48
CA GLN A 39 5.30 -19.13 -41.29
C GLN A 39 5.98 -18.49 -40.08
N TRP A 40 5.48 -17.36 -39.67
CA TRP A 40 5.78 -16.84 -38.31
C TRP A 40 5.11 -17.79 -37.33
N PRO A 41 5.83 -18.39 -36.36
CA PRO A 41 5.17 -19.12 -35.31
C PRO A 41 4.32 -18.09 -34.53
N THR A 42 3.01 -18.15 -34.68
CA THR A 42 2.09 -17.56 -33.75
C THR A 42 2.34 -18.26 -32.42
N ARG A 43 3.15 -17.61 -31.57
CA ARG A 43 3.25 -18.00 -30.17
C ARG A 43 1.84 -17.74 -29.60
N ALA A 44 0.98 -18.78 -29.69
CA ALA A 44 -0.23 -18.81 -28.91
C ALA A 44 0.20 -18.51 -27.48
N ALA A 45 -0.22 -17.38 -26.94
CA ALA A 45 -0.11 -17.08 -25.55
C ALA A 45 -0.88 -18.20 -24.84
N ARG A 46 -0.15 -19.24 -24.42
CA ARG A 46 -0.67 -20.24 -23.51
C ARG A 46 -0.97 -19.44 -22.24
N ALA A 47 -2.24 -19.20 -21.98
CA ALA A 47 -2.66 -18.72 -20.67
C ALA A 47 -2.04 -19.71 -19.68
N ALA A 48 -1.05 -19.25 -18.93
CA ALA A 48 -0.46 -20.04 -17.87
C ALA A 48 -1.62 -20.36 -16.93
N GLU A 49 -1.85 -21.67 -16.69
CA GLU A 49 -2.77 -22.05 -15.61
C GLU A 49 -2.28 -21.36 -14.34
N PRO A 50 -3.18 -20.80 -13.51
CA PRO A 50 -2.76 -20.13 -12.29
C PRO A 50 -1.90 -21.11 -11.49
N SER A 51 -0.64 -20.75 -11.25
CA SER A 51 0.35 -21.59 -10.58
C SER A 51 0.00 -21.87 -9.11
N ILE A 52 -1.00 -21.16 -8.57
CA ILE A 52 -1.41 -21.18 -7.18
C ILE A 52 -2.77 -21.88 -7.06
N LYS A 53 -2.82 -22.94 -6.24
CA LYS A 53 -4.10 -23.54 -5.87
C LYS A 53 -4.88 -22.55 -5.01
N ALA A 54 -6.13 -22.27 -5.37
CA ALA A 54 -7.02 -21.46 -4.55
C ALA A 54 -7.04 -22.01 -3.10
N GLY A 55 -6.89 -21.09 -2.14
CA GLY A 55 -6.86 -21.44 -0.72
C GLY A 55 -5.49 -21.84 -0.14
N THR A 56 -4.40 -21.79 -0.91
CA THR A 56 -3.05 -22.19 -0.42
C THR A 56 -2.02 -21.06 -0.45
N GLY A 57 -2.27 -19.98 -1.22
CA GLY A 57 -1.36 -18.85 -1.35
C GLY A 57 -1.47 -17.83 -0.22
N PHE A 58 -0.58 -16.84 -0.25
CA PHE A 58 -0.64 -15.69 0.63
C PHE A 58 -1.78 -14.75 0.21
N ILE A 59 -2.38 -14.06 1.18
CA ILE A 59 -3.14 -12.84 0.95
C ILE A 59 -2.30 -11.67 1.43
N ASP A 60 -1.82 -10.88 0.48
CA ASP A 60 -1.00 -9.71 0.74
C ASP A 60 -1.89 -8.50 1.03
N VAL A 61 -1.80 -7.96 2.26
CA VAL A 61 -2.66 -6.84 2.66
C VAL A 61 -2.12 -5.47 2.24
N HIS A 62 -0.94 -5.42 1.57
CA HIS A 62 -0.29 -4.15 1.28
C HIS A 62 0.55 -4.17 0.00
N THR A 63 -0.02 -3.66 -1.07
CA THR A 63 0.69 -3.36 -2.32
C THR A 63 0.21 -2.04 -2.91
N HIS A 64 0.96 -1.52 -3.88
CA HIS A 64 0.61 -0.34 -4.65
C HIS A 64 0.77 -0.61 -6.15
N ILE A 65 0.07 0.17 -6.98
CA ILE A 65 0.27 0.22 -8.43
C ILE A 65 0.60 1.66 -8.84
N GLY A 66 1.16 1.82 -10.04
CA GLY A 66 1.54 3.13 -10.55
C GLY A 66 3.00 3.46 -10.29
N THR A 67 3.32 4.74 -10.31
CA THR A 67 4.68 5.25 -10.09
C THR A 67 4.82 5.77 -8.68
N TYR A 68 5.79 5.26 -7.92
CA TYR A 68 6.06 5.77 -6.56
C TYR A 68 7.01 6.97 -6.57
N THR A 69 8.26 6.78 -6.95
CA THR A 69 9.28 7.85 -6.95
C THR A 69 10.06 7.97 -8.25
N ASP A 70 10.22 6.88 -8.99
CA ASP A 70 10.97 6.81 -10.24
C ASP A 70 10.00 6.51 -11.40
N PRO A 71 9.84 7.42 -12.37
CA PRO A 71 8.91 7.22 -13.48
C PRO A 71 9.28 6.02 -14.39
N LYS A 72 10.51 5.52 -14.31
CA LYS A 72 10.95 4.33 -15.03
C LYS A 72 10.52 3.02 -14.35
N LYS A 73 10.03 3.10 -13.12
CA LYS A 73 9.59 1.96 -12.29
C LYS A 73 8.08 2.01 -12.05
N ASN A 74 7.31 2.22 -13.11
CA ASN A 74 5.86 2.14 -13.03
C ASN A 74 5.42 0.67 -12.88
N LEU A 75 4.66 0.35 -11.85
CA LEU A 75 4.07 -0.96 -11.64
C LEU A 75 2.62 -0.95 -12.12
N THR A 76 2.32 -1.71 -13.18
CA THR A 76 0.95 -1.88 -13.67
C THR A 76 0.21 -2.96 -12.87
N ALA A 77 -1.11 -3.05 -13.02
CA ALA A 77 -1.89 -4.11 -12.42
C ALA A 77 -1.45 -5.50 -12.92
N GLU A 78 -1.20 -5.63 -14.23
CA GLU A 78 -0.70 -6.85 -14.85
C GLU A 78 0.69 -7.22 -14.31
N GLY A 79 1.60 -6.25 -14.21
CA GLY A 79 2.94 -6.47 -13.65
C GLY A 79 2.90 -6.87 -12.17
N LEU A 80 1.93 -6.35 -11.40
CA LEU A 80 1.68 -6.80 -10.02
C LEU A 80 1.20 -8.26 -10.02
N ILE A 81 0.27 -8.63 -10.89
CA ILE A 81 -0.28 -9.99 -10.97
C ILE A 81 0.80 -10.99 -11.40
N GLU A 82 1.63 -10.65 -12.39
CA GLU A 82 2.77 -11.48 -12.79
C GLU A 82 3.71 -11.74 -11.61
N TRP A 83 4.04 -10.69 -10.85
CA TRP A 83 4.86 -10.83 -9.65
C TRP A 83 4.17 -11.64 -8.53
N MET A 84 2.85 -11.48 -8.35
CA MET A 84 2.07 -12.29 -7.40
C MET A 84 2.13 -13.78 -7.75
N ASP A 85 2.03 -14.13 -9.03
CA ASP A 85 2.09 -15.52 -9.50
C ASP A 85 3.47 -16.15 -9.23
N GLU A 86 4.54 -15.39 -9.43
CA GLU A 86 5.91 -15.82 -9.12
C GLU A 86 6.13 -16.06 -7.61
N ASN A 87 5.38 -15.38 -6.75
CA ASN A 87 5.58 -15.37 -5.30
C ASN A 87 4.46 -16.05 -4.50
N GLN A 88 3.58 -16.83 -5.15
CA GLN A 88 2.48 -17.57 -4.51
C GLN A 88 1.49 -16.66 -3.75
N ILE A 89 1.27 -15.45 -4.24
CA ILE A 89 0.28 -14.53 -3.68
C ILE A 89 -1.05 -14.73 -4.41
N GLU A 90 -2.04 -15.23 -3.70
CA GLU A 90 -3.37 -15.52 -4.26
C GLU A 90 -4.15 -14.23 -4.54
N LYS A 91 -4.20 -13.35 -3.56
CA LYS A 91 -4.87 -12.04 -3.65
C LYS A 91 -4.00 -10.97 -3.03
N SER A 92 -4.12 -9.75 -3.53
CA SER A 92 -3.41 -8.60 -2.98
C SER A 92 -4.32 -7.39 -2.78
N CYS A 93 -4.21 -6.75 -1.62
CA CYS A 93 -4.80 -5.44 -1.41
C CYS A 93 -3.99 -4.39 -2.15
N VAL A 94 -4.65 -3.56 -2.95
CA VAL A 94 -4.03 -2.43 -3.64
C VAL A 94 -4.47 -1.14 -2.96
N LEU A 95 -3.51 -0.39 -2.46
CA LEU A 95 -3.74 0.80 -1.64
C LEU A 95 -3.40 2.08 -2.43
N PRO A 96 -4.31 3.07 -2.49
CA PRO A 96 -4.00 4.38 -3.05
C PRO A 96 -3.08 5.19 -2.14
N LEU A 97 -2.34 6.14 -2.72
CA LEU A 97 -1.46 7.10 -2.04
C LEU A 97 -1.90 8.52 -2.42
N THR A 98 -2.68 9.15 -1.56
CA THR A 98 -3.42 10.38 -1.89
C THR A 98 -2.85 11.65 -1.26
N SER A 99 -1.89 11.53 -0.35
CA SER A 99 -1.28 12.67 0.34
C SER A 99 0.07 13.05 -0.24
N PRO A 100 0.43 14.33 -0.30
CA PRO A 100 1.69 14.79 -0.90
C PRO A 100 2.94 14.29 -0.16
N GLU A 101 2.81 13.90 1.11
CA GLU A 101 3.90 13.30 1.88
C GLU A 101 4.04 11.79 1.63
N SER A 102 3.04 11.16 1.03
CA SER A 102 3.02 9.71 0.86
C SER A 102 3.86 9.24 -0.32
N THR A 103 3.82 9.98 -1.42
CA THR A 103 4.49 9.62 -2.67
C THR A 103 4.82 10.86 -3.48
N LYS A 104 5.75 10.72 -4.44
CA LYS A 104 6.06 11.74 -5.43
C LYS A 104 4.98 11.85 -6.53
N TYR A 105 4.31 10.74 -6.84
CA TYR A 105 3.23 10.66 -7.82
C TYR A 105 1.99 10.08 -7.16
N LEU A 106 0.96 10.89 -6.97
CA LEU A 106 -0.27 10.47 -6.30
C LEU A 106 -0.97 9.33 -7.06
N GLN A 107 -1.48 8.38 -6.30
CA GLN A 107 -2.26 7.25 -6.80
C GLN A 107 -3.67 7.38 -6.22
N THR A 108 -4.65 7.53 -7.11
CA THR A 108 -6.03 7.81 -6.67
C THR A 108 -6.81 6.55 -6.34
N THR A 109 -7.85 6.69 -5.53
CA THR A 109 -8.80 5.60 -5.26
C THR A 109 -9.43 5.09 -6.55
N GLU A 110 -9.77 5.98 -7.48
CA GLU A 110 -10.40 5.63 -8.75
C GLU A 110 -9.50 4.74 -9.62
N SER A 111 -8.18 5.00 -9.63
CA SER A 111 -7.22 4.16 -10.37
C SER A 111 -7.12 2.76 -9.78
N VAL A 112 -7.18 2.64 -8.45
CA VAL A 112 -7.16 1.36 -7.73
C VAL A 112 -8.45 0.58 -7.97
N LEU A 113 -9.61 1.24 -7.89
CA LEU A 113 -10.92 0.62 -8.18
C LEU A 113 -11.01 0.13 -9.62
N ALA A 114 -10.50 0.90 -10.59
CA ALA A 114 -10.46 0.49 -11.99
C ALA A 114 -9.62 -0.78 -12.20
N ALA A 115 -8.40 -0.80 -11.65
CA ALA A 115 -7.53 -1.97 -11.72
C ALA A 115 -8.16 -3.22 -11.08
N ALA A 116 -8.77 -3.08 -9.91
CA ALA A 116 -9.43 -4.20 -9.23
C ALA A 116 -10.69 -4.69 -9.98
N LYS A 117 -11.41 -3.80 -10.68
CA LYS A 117 -12.54 -4.16 -11.51
C LYS A 117 -12.14 -5.05 -12.70
N ASP A 118 -10.95 -4.81 -13.25
CA ASP A 118 -10.41 -5.61 -14.35
C ASP A 118 -9.85 -6.97 -13.86
N HIS A 119 -9.50 -7.07 -12.57
CA HIS A 119 -8.92 -8.26 -11.94
C HIS A 119 -9.58 -8.62 -10.59
N PRO A 120 -10.91 -8.84 -10.56
CA PRO A 120 -11.69 -8.93 -9.31
C PRO A 120 -11.34 -10.15 -8.45
N ASP A 121 -10.79 -11.21 -9.05
CA ASP A 121 -10.38 -12.42 -8.33
C ASP A 121 -8.99 -12.31 -7.70
N ARG A 122 -8.21 -11.29 -8.08
CA ARG A 122 -6.81 -11.14 -7.67
C ARG A 122 -6.56 -9.89 -6.84
N LEU A 123 -7.21 -8.77 -7.17
CA LEU A 123 -6.97 -7.48 -6.56
C LEU A 123 -8.12 -7.06 -5.65
N ILE A 124 -7.80 -6.68 -4.43
CA ILE A 124 -8.72 -6.20 -3.40
C ILE A 124 -8.50 -4.68 -3.27
N PRO A 125 -9.41 -3.84 -3.76
CA PRO A 125 -9.21 -2.40 -3.71
C PRO A 125 -9.39 -1.85 -2.31
N PHE A 126 -8.49 -0.94 -1.92
CA PHE A 126 -8.69 -0.02 -0.80
C PHE A 126 -9.03 1.36 -1.34
N CYS A 127 -9.56 2.22 -0.47
CA CYS A 127 -9.82 3.61 -0.78
C CYS A 127 -9.04 4.52 0.18
N SER A 128 -8.78 5.77 -0.23
CA SER A 128 -8.16 6.76 0.64
C SER A 128 -8.46 8.17 0.15
N VAL A 129 -8.45 9.12 1.07
CA VAL A 129 -8.53 10.55 0.78
C VAL A 129 -7.65 11.32 1.77
N ASP A 130 -7.00 12.38 1.31
CA ASP A 130 -6.31 13.30 2.22
C ASP A 130 -7.35 14.12 3.01
N PRO A 131 -7.35 14.06 4.35
CA PRO A 131 -8.36 14.73 5.18
C PRO A 131 -8.28 16.26 5.13
N ARG A 132 -7.23 16.83 4.55
CA ARG A 132 -7.05 18.28 4.36
C ARG A 132 -7.76 18.81 3.12
N THR A 133 -8.30 17.94 2.26
CA THR A 133 -9.07 18.37 1.09
C THR A 133 -10.41 18.96 1.48
N THR A 134 -10.93 19.90 0.67
CA THR A 134 -12.22 20.57 0.96
C THR A 134 -13.39 19.59 0.99
N HIS A 135 -13.32 18.48 0.24
CA HIS A 135 -14.36 17.45 0.21
C HIS A 135 -14.39 16.58 1.47
N ALA A 136 -13.29 16.54 2.24
CA ALA A 136 -13.21 15.85 3.52
C ALA A 136 -13.66 16.73 4.72
N GLY A 137 -14.42 17.80 4.47
CA GLY A 137 -14.72 18.84 5.45
C GLY A 137 -15.64 18.42 6.63
N SER A 138 -16.38 17.32 6.51
CA SER A 138 -17.23 16.78 7.59
C SER A 138 -17.26 15.26 7.58
N VAL A 139 -17.57 14.66 8.74
CA VAL A 139 -17.74 13.20 8.86
C VAL A 139 -18.79 12.70 7.89
N LYS A 140 -19.95 13.36 7.80
CA LYS A 140 -21.01 12.98 6.85
C LYS A 140 -20.54 12.96 5.38
N ALA A 141 -19.74 13.95 4.98
CA ALA A 141 -19.18 13.97 3.62
C ALA A 141 -18.20 12.81 3.39
N LEU A 142 -17.34 12.52 4.36
CA LEU A 142 -16.43 11.38 4.33
C LEU A 142 -17.19 10.05 4.29
N VAL A 143 -18.21 9.86 5.11
CA VAL A 143 -19.07 8.65 5.08
C VAL A 143 -19.68 8.45 3.71
N GLY A 144 -20.28 9.48 3.12
CA GLY A 144 -20.86 9.38 1.77
C GLY A 144 -19.83 9.04 0.69
N MET A 145 -18.63 9.61 0.78
CA MET A 145 -17.54 9.34 -0.15
C MET A 145 -17.02 7.92 0.00
N ILE A 146 -16.70 7.50 1.22
CA ILE A 146 -16.17 6.17 1.53
C ILE A 146 -17.20 5.08 1.17
N GLN A 147 -18.50 5.30 1.52
CA GLN A 147 -19.55 4.37 1.16
C GLN A 147 -19.67 4.21 -0.36
N GLY A 148 -19.57 5.31 -1.13
CA GLY A 148 -19.58 5.24 -2.59
C GLY A 148 -18.41 4.44 -3.18
N TRP A 149 -17.26 4.40 -2.53
CA TRP A 149 -16.14 3.53 -2.92
C TRP A 149 -16.34 2.06 -2.47
N VAL A 150 -16.93 1.85 -1.29
CA VAL A 150 -17.30 0.50 -0.83
C VAL A 150 -18.35 -0.13 -1.75
N ASP A 151 -19.31 0.63 -2.22
CA ASP A 151 -20.31 0.18 -3.21
C ASP A 151 -19.68 -0.21 -4.55
N GLN A 152 -18.48 0.31 -4.85
CA GLN A 152 -17.66 -0.04 -6.00
C GLN A 152 -16.65 -1.17 -5.71
N GLY A 153 -16.63 -1.72 -4.50
CA GLY A 153 -15.83 -2.88 -4.14
C GLY A 153 -14.69 -2.63 -3.15
N ALA A 154 -14.46 -1.40 -2.68
CA ALA A 154 -13.41 -1.16 -1.69
C ALA A 154 -13.66 -1.94 -0.39
N LYS A 155 -12.60 -2.59 0.14
CA LYS A 155 -12.67 -3.46 1.33
C LYS A 155 -12.02 -2.85 2.57
N GLY A 156 -11.30 -1.75 2.44
CA GLY A 156 -10.63 -1.06 3.52
C GLY A 156 -10.24 0.37 3.11
N PHE A 157 -9.80 1.14 4.09
CA PHE A 157 -9.28 2.49 3.90
C PHE A 157 -7.76 2.52 4.17
N GLY A 158 -6.99 3.12 3.29
CA GLY A 158 -5.52 3.26 3.41
C GLY A 158 -4.80 3.08 2.07
N GLU A 159 -3.50 3.29 1.98
CA GLU A 159 -2.59 3.56 3.08
C GLU A 159 -2.82 5.00 3.60
N HIS A 160 -3.23 5.14 4.85
CA HIS A 160 -3.46 6.45 5.45
C HIS A 160 -2.12 7.04 5.94
N LYS A 161 -1.44 7.76 5.06
CA LYS A 161 -0.05 8.20 5.15
C LYS A 161 0.05 9.72 5.04
N VAL A 162 -0.48 10.41 6.04
CA VAL A 162 -0.69 11.86 6.04
C VAL A 162 0.27 12.55 6.99
N GLY A 163 0.79 13.73 6.63
CA GLY A 163 1.76 14.52 7.41
C GLY A 163 1.20 15.20 8.67
N LEU A 164 0.19 14.60 9.32
CA LEU A 164 -0.46 15.08 10.52
C LEU A 164 -0.10 14.25 11.76
N ASN A 165 -0.42 14.75 12.96
CA ASN A 165 -0.43 13.94 14.16
C ASN A 165 -1.50 12.86 14.05
N PHE A 166 -1.25 11.68 14.64
CA PHE A 166 -2.16 10.55 14.49
C PHE A 166 -3.57 10.85 15.06
N ASP A 167 -3.66 11.65 16.11
CA ASP A 167 -4.90 12.10 16.73
C ASP A 167 -5.30 13.54 16.34
N ASP A 168 -4.81 14.05 15.20
CA ASP A 168 -5.27 15.33 14.65
C ASP A 168 -6.79 15.29 14.39
N PRO A 169 -7.54 16.38 14.67
CA PRO A 169 -8.98 16.40 14.43
C PRO A 169 -9.41 16.04 13.00
N LEU A 170 -8.58 16.30 11.99
CA LEU A 170 -8.84 15.90 10.60
C LEU A 170 -8.72 14.38 10.43
N MET A 171 -7.70 13.78 11.06
CA MET A 171 -7.51 12.33 11.06
C MET A 171 -8.63 11.62 11.80
N MET A 172 -9.01 12.14 12.98
CA MET A 172 -10.08 11.57 13.80
C MET A 172 -11.44 11.53 13.07
N ARG A 173 -11.74 12.53 12.22
CA ARG A 173 -12.95 12.50 11.36
C ARG A 173 -12.92 11.36 10.33
N VAL A 174 -11.75 11.03 9.79
CA VAL A 174 -11.60 9.89 8.88
C VAL A 174 -11.84 8.58 9.63
N TYR A 175 -11.31 8.45 10.84
CA TYR A 175 -11.52 7.27 11.68
C TYR A 175 -13.00 7.07 12.03
N GLU A 176 -13.69 8.15 12.41
CA GLU A 176 -15.12 8.14 12.66
C GLU A 176 -15.90 7.67 11.43
N ALA A 177 -15.59 8.21 10.26
CA ALA A 177 -16.25 7.83 9.01
C ALA A 177 -15.97 6.35 8.61
N CYS A 178 -14.74 5.87 8.79
CA CYS A 178 -14.41 4.46 8.54
C CYS A 178 -15.14 3.52 9.51
N GLN A 179 -15.28 3.92 10.79
CA GLN A 179 -16.06 3.16 11.76
C GLN A 179 -17.54 3.13 11.39
N GLU A 180 -18.13 4.26 10.99
CA GLU A 180 -19.55 4.34 10.59
C GLU A 180 -19.83 3.48 9.35
N VAL A 181 -18.93 3.46 8.37
CA VAL A 181 -19.03 2.61 7.17
C VAL A 181 -18.73 1.14 7.49
N GLY A 182 -17.98 0.85 8.55
CA GLY A 182 -17.64 -0.52 8.99
C GLY A 182 -16.52 -1.19 8.18
N ILE A 183 -15.54 -0.42 7.70
CA ILE A 183 -14.34 -0.92 7.01
C ILE A 183 -13.08 -0.69 7.86
N PRO A 184 -12.08 -1.59 7.80
CA PRO A 184 -10.80 -1.39 8.50
C PRO A 184 -9.98 -0.26 7.88
N LEU A 185 -9.07 0.31 8.70
CA LEU A 185 -8.17 1.37 8.29
C LEU A 185 -6.71 0.95 8.45
N LEU A 186 -5.94 0.91 7.34
CA LEU A 186 -4.51 0.69 7.33
C LEU A 186 -3.79 2.03 7.38
N PHE A 187 -2.96 2.22 8.41
CA PHE A 187 -2.25 3.46 8.67
C PHE A 187 -0.74 3.31 8.63
N HIS A 188 -0.07 4.41 8.30
CA HIS A 188 1.38 4.55 8.39
C HIS A 188 1.78 5.44 9.56
N ILE A 189 2.75 5.01 10.37
CA ILE A 189 3.39 5.84 11.39
C ILE A 189 4.89 5.93 11.12
N ASP A 190 5.40 7.17 11.02
CA ASP A 190 6.80 7.52 11.11
C ASP A 190 7.00 8.93 11.69
N THR A 191 8.18 9.53 11.55
CA THR A 191 8.46 10.88 12.06
C THR A 191 7.85 12.01 11.22
N ILE A 192 7.35 11.70 10.01
CA ILE A 192 6.80 12.66 9.05
C ILE A 192 5.30 12.47 8.87
N ARG A 193 4.83 11.20 8.85
CA ARG A 193 3.48 10.78 8.47
C ARG A 193 2.83 9.99 9.60
N GLY A 194 1.54 10.25 9.88
CA GLY A 194 0.86 9.62 11.00
C GLY A 194 1.64 9.82 12.31
N LYS A 195 2.11 11.06 12.56
CA LYS A 195 3.09 11.35 13.62
C LYS A 195 2.58 10.98 15.00
N ASP A 196 3.37 10.17 15.71
CA ASP A 196 3.13 9.81 17.10
C ASP A 196 4.36 10.10 17.97
N VAL A 197 4.27 9.77 19.25
CA VAL A 197 5.35 9.86 20.24
C VAL A 197 5.71 8.45 20.73
N PRO A 198 6.90 8.23 21.33
CA PRO A 198 7.23 6.96 21.96
C PRO A 198 6.12 6.46 22.89
N GLY A 199 5.76 5.19 22.74
CA GLY A 199 4.62 4.60 23.43
C GLY A 199 3.29 4.72 22.68
N LEU A 200 3.27 5.30 21.46
CA LEU A 200 2.10 5.38 20.56
C LEU A 200 0.85 5.96 21.23
N LYS A 201 1.02 7.05 21.98
CA LYS A 201 -0.05 7.63 22.80
C LYS A 201 -1.19 8.23 21.98
N ARG A 202 -0.90 8.75 20.79
CA ARG A 202 -1.92 9.30 19.90
C ARG A 202 -2.73 8.19 19.24
N LEU A 203 -2.07 7.10 18.84
CA LEU A 203 -2.75 5.89 18.37
C LEU A 203 -3.64 5.31 19.49
N GLU A 204 -3.13 5.24 20.72
CA GLU A 204 -3.93 4.78 21.86
C GLU A 204 -5.20 5.62 22.05
N ASN A 205 -5.11 6.94 21.86
CA ASN A 205 -6.28 7.83 21.90
C ASN A 205 -7.31 7.46 20.81
N ALA A 206 -6.86 7.21 19.58
CA ALA A 206 -7.74 6.79 18.49
C ALA A 206 -8.39 5.42 18.76
N LEU A 207 -7.62 4.43 19.25
CA LEU A 207 -8.14 3.10 19.60
C LEU A 207 -9.26 3.15 20.65
N LYS A 208 -9.12 4.02 21.66
CA LYS A 208 -10.13 4.25 22.70
C LYS A 208 -11.38 4.94 22.16
N THR A 209 -11.17 5.90 21.27
CA THR A 209 -12.27 6.74 20.75
C THR A 209 -13.12 5.96 19.75
N PHE A 210 -12.50 5.06 18.98
CA PHE A 210 -13.16 4.29 17.92
C PHE A 210 -13.00 2.78 18.14
N PRO A 211 -13.66 2.20 19.16
CA PRO A 211 -13.46 0.80 19.54
C PRO A 211 -13.98 -0.21 18.51
N GLU A 212 -14.88 0.20 17.61
CA GLU A 212 -15.43 -0.66 16.56
C GLU A 212 -14.64 -0.56 15.23
N LEU A 213 -13.73 0.43 15.10
CA LEU A 213 -12.84 0.54 13.96
C LEU A 213 -11.62 -0.41 14.12
N ASN A 214 -11.43 -1.32 13.20
CA ASN A 214 -10.21 -2.11 13.14
C ASN A 214 -9.09 -1.29 12.50
N PHE A 215 -8.03 -1.03 13.25
CA PHE A 215 -6.83 -0.37 12.80
C PHE A 215 -5.78 -1.41 12.39
N ILE A 216 -5.08 -1.18 11.28
CA ILE A 216 -4.00 -2.04 10.78
C ILE A 216 -2.72 -1.21 10.75
N GLY A 217 -1.77 -1.56 11.61
CA GLY A 217 -0.55 -0.78 11.83
C GLY A 217 0.56 -1.14 10.85
N HIS A 218 1.11 -0.11 10.21
CA HIS A 218 2.21 -0.19 9.26
C HIS A 218 3.21 0.96 9.47
N GLY A 219 4.41 0.78 8.93
CA GLY A 219 5.46 1.79 8.86
C GLY A 219 6.53 1.68 9.94
N PRO A 220 7.66 2.42 9.78
CA PRO A 220 8.81 2.31 10.67
C PRO A 220 8.50 2.65 12.12
N GLY A 221 7.70 3.68 12.38
CA GLY A 221 7.35 4.10 13.73
C GLY A 221 6.43 3.12 14.45
N TRP A 222 5.50 2.51 13.71
CA TRP A 222 4.73 1.38 14.25
C TRP A 222 5.67 0.24 14.63
N TRP A 223 6.44 -0.30 13.67
CA TRP A 223 7.24 -1.49 13.92
C TRP A 223 8.46 -1.28 14.83
N ALA A 224 9.05 -0.08 14.89
CA ALA A 224 10.06 0.23 15.91
C ALA A 224 9.49 0.08 17.33
N SER A 225 8.20 0.43 17.50
CA SER A 225 7.48 0.41 18.79
C SER A 225 7.19 -0.99 19.34
N ILE A 226 7.63 -2.07 18.67
CA ILE A 226 7.69 -3.42 19.23
C ILE A 226 8.69 -3.50 20.40
N SER A 227 9.66 -2.58 20.45
CA SER A 227 10.68 -2.47 21.49
C SER A 227 10.33 -1.38 22.50
N GLY A 228 10.60 -1.61 23.76
CA GLY A 228 10.54 -0.59 24.80
C GLY A 228 11.71 0.39 24.76
N GLY A 229 11.54 1.54 25.43
CA GLY A 229 12.60 2.53 25.64
C GLY A 229 13.01 3.33 24.38
N LEU A 230 12.14 3.43 23.39
CA LEU A 230 12.41 4.20 22.17
C LEU A 230 12.52 5.70 22.44
N THR A 231 13.42 6.34 21.71
CA THR A 231 13.49 7.81 21.58
C THR A 231 12.62 8.28 20.41
N PRO A 232 12.22 9.57 20.36
CA PRO A 232 11.45 10.11 19.22
C PRO A 232 12.13 9.91 17.86
N LYS A 233 13.45 9.94 17.79
CA LYS A 233 14.23 9.75 16.57
C LYS A 233 14.10 8.31 16.01
N GLU A 234 13.99 7.33 16.89
CA GLU A 234 13.90 5.91 16.51
C GLU A 234 12.56 5.53 15.89
N LEU A 235 11.50 6.34 16.09
CA LEU A 235 10.21 6.16 15.42
C LEU A 235 10.28 6.31 13.88
N GLY A 236 11.34 6.84 13.31
CA GLY A 236 11.52 6.93 11.86
C GLY A 236 12.52 5.93 11.28
N GLY A 237 13.00 4.99 12.09
CA GLY A 237 14.12 4.14 11.73
C GLY A 237 13.85 2.64 11.79
N TYR A 238 14.92 1.91 11.54
CA TYR A 238 15.00 0.44 11.60
C TYR A 238 16.02 0.08 12.70
N PRO A 239 15.60 -0.01 13.98
CA PRO A 239 16.49 -0.38 15.08
C PRO A 239 17.15 -1.73 14.81
N LYS A 240 18.45 -1.84 15.14
CA LYS A 240 19.24 -3.07 14.89
C LYS A 240 19.49 -3.91 16.14
N ASP A 241 19.32 -3.28 17.31
CA ASP A 241 19.50 -3.96 18.59
C ASP A 241 18.36 -4.94 18.85
N LYS A 242 18.61 -5.91 19.73
CA LYS A 242 17.56 -6.83 20.24
C LYS A 242 16.37 -6.06 20.79
N VAL A 243 15.20 -6.67 20.74
CA VAL A 243 13.96 -6.09 21.25
C VAL A 243 14.01 -5.98 22.77
N LYS A 244 13.78 -4.77 23.29
CA LYS A 244 13.69 -4.52 24.74
C LYS A 244 12.27 -4.73 25.22
N PRO A 245 12.05 -5.28 26.42
CA PRO A 245 10.72 -5.44 27.03
C PRO A 245 9.97 -4.11 27.12
N GLY A 246 8.63 -4.17 27.14
CA GLY A 246 7.77 -2.99 27.31
C GLY A 246 7.48 -2.24 26.01
N GLY A 247 7.53 -2.92 24.87
CA GLY A 247 7.14 -2.37 23.58
C GLY A 247 5.65 -2.01 23.51
N ALA A 248 5.34 -0.86 22.89
CA ALA A 248 3.97 -0.35 22.84
C ALA A 248 3.04 -1.23 22.00
N ILE A 249 3.52 -1.88 20.96
CA ILE A 249 2.69 -2.75 20.11
C ILE A 249 2.09 -3.89 20.93
N ASP A 250 2.92 -4.62 21.68
CA ASP A 250 2.46 -5.79 22.46
C ASP A 250 1.51 -5.37 23.58
N ASP A 251 1.77 -4.21 24.22
CA ASP A 251 0.89 -3.61 25.23
C ASP A 251 -0.46 -3.21 24.64
N LEU A 252 -0.47 -2.46 23.53
CA LEU A 252 -1.70 -2.04 22.87
C LEU A 252 -2.52 -3.24 22.38
N MET A 253 -1.88 -4.23 21.73
CA MET A 253 -2.57 -5.45 21.31
C MET A 253 -3.12 -6.29 22.49
N SER A 254 -2.59 -6.13 23.69
CA SER A 254 -3.13 -6.82 24.87
C SER A 254 -4.39 -6.14 25.44
N ARG A 255 -4.48 -4.81 25.32
CA ARG A 255 -5.55 -3.99 25.87
C ARG A 255 -6.67 -3.67 24.88
N TYR A 256 -6.36 -3.63 23.59
CA TYR A 256 -7.31 -3.24 22.54
C TYR A 256 -7.49 -4.38 21.53
N PRO A 257 -8.73 -4.87 21.34
CA PRO A 257 -8.99 -5.94 20.36
C PRO A 257 -8.98 -5.46 18.91
N ASN A 258 -9.08 -4.16 18.68
CA ASN A 258 -9.26 -3.51 17.38
C ASN A 258 -7.96 -3.01 16.73
N ILE A 259 -6.80 -3.58 17.10
CA ILE A 259 -5.50 -3.26 16.49
C ILE A 259 -4.84 -4.52 15.91
N TYR A 260 -4.44 -4.44 14.66
CA TYR A 260 -3.75 -5.45 13.87
C TYR A 260 -2.38 -4.94 13.44
N GLY A 261 -1.49 -5.83 13.03
CA GLY A 261 -0.17 -5.48 12.48
C GLY A 261 0.01 -6.03 11.07
N ASP A 262 0.38 -5.17 10.15
CA ASP A 262 0.76 -5.49 8.77
C ASP A 262 2.28 -5.66 8.71
N LEU A 263 2.76 -6.89 8.46
CA LEU A 263 4.20 -7.24 8.44
C LEU A 263 4.96 -6.71 7.23
N SER A 264 4.35 -5.86 6.42
CA SER A 264 4.93 -5.37 5.17
C SER A 264 6.15 -4.46 5.35
N ALA A 265 6.81 -4.18 4.25
CA ALA A 265 8.04 -3.38 4.13
C ALA A 265 9.25 -3.95 4.90
N GLY A 266 10.40 -3.31 4.73
CA GLY A 266 11.59 -3.62 5.52
C GLY A 266 11.42 -3.37 7.02
N SER A 267 10.46 -2.51 7.44
CA SER A 267 10.18 -2.23 8.85
C SER A 267 9.53 -3.43 9.55
N GLY A 268 8.54 -4.06 8.91
CA GLY A 268 7.91 -5.28 9.43
C GLY A 268 8.90 -6.43 9.53
N ALA A 269 9.64 -6.70 8.44
CA ALA A 269 10.66 -7.75 8.45
C ALA A 269 11.75 -7.51 9.51
N ASN A 270 12.26 -6.27 9.63
CA ASN A 270 13.28 -5.90 10.62
C ASN A 270 12.79 -6.09 12.06
N SER A 271 11.53 -5.75 12.34
CA SER A 271 10.97 -5.84 13.70
C SER A 271 11.01 -7.26 14.26
N ILE A 272 10.84 -8.26 13.40
CA ILE A 272 10.84 -9.68 13.75
C ILE A 272 12.24 -10.29 13.61
N SER A 273 12.94 -10.02 12.49
CA SER A 273 14.21 -10.69 12.17
C SER A 273 15.39 -10.24 13.04
N ARG A 274 15.39 -9.00 13.55
CA ARG A 274 16.48 -8.47 14.38
C ARG A 274 16.61 -9.17 15.74
N ASP A 275 15.55 -9.86 16.18
CA ASP A 275 15.50 -10.70 17.37
C ASP A 275 14.51 -11.84 17.10
N LEU A 276 14.99 -12.87 16.41
CA LEU A 276 14.13 -13.92 15.86
C LEU A 276 13.41 -14.73 16.94
N GLU A 277 14.05 -14.92 18.08
CA GLU A 277 13.44 -15.60 19.23
C GLU A 277 12.24 -14.82 19.75
N PHE A 278 12.42 -13.55 20.09
CA PHE A 278 11.33 -12.66 20.49
C PHE A 278 10.25 -12.52 19.39
N GLY A 279 10.69 -12.36 18.15
CA GLY A 279 9.79 -12.21 17.00
C GLY A 279 8.89 -13.42 16.80
N THR A 280 9.44 -14.63 16.91
CA THR A 280 8.68 -15.88 16.83
C THR A 280 7.65 -15.97 17.96
N GLU A 281 8.04 -15.71 19.21
CA GLU A 281 7.12 -15.69 20.35
C GLU A 281 6.02 -14.63 20.20
N PHE A 282 6.37 -13.43 19.70
CA PHE A 282 5.41 -12.36 19.43
C PHE A 282 4.38 -12.79 18.38
N LEU A 283 4.81 -13.40 17.26
CA LEU A 283 3.92 -13.88 16.22
C LEU A 283 2.96 -14.96 16.72
N ILE A 284 3.46 -15.91 17.53
CA ILE A 284 2.62 -16.95 18.15
C ILE A 284 1.60 -16.31 19.09
N ARG A 285 2.04 -15.40 19.96
CA ARG A 285 1.17 -14.73 20.95
C ARG A 285 0.11 -13.85 20.31
N ARG A 286 0.42 -13.21 19.17
CA ARG A 286 -0.47 -12.28 18.45
C ARG A 286 -1.02 -12.83 17.14
N GLN A 287 -0.95 -14.14 16.94
CA GLN A 287 -1.26 -14.85 15.70
C GLN A 287 -2.60 -14.46 15.03
N ASP A 288 -3.62 -14.11 15.82
CA ASP A 288 -4.96 -13.78 15.32
C ASP A 288 -5.10 -12.33 14.79
N ARG A 289 -4.03 -11.53 14.90
CA ARG A 289 -4.06 -10.09 14.56
C ARG A 289 -2.83 -9.63 13.78
N ILE A 290 -2.03 -10.55 13.29
CA ILE A 290 -0.91 -10.26 12.38
C ILE A 290 -1.31 -10.67 10.97
N LEU A 291 -0.95 -9.84 10.00
CA LEU A 291 -1.31 -9.97 8.60
C LEU A 291 -0.02 -10.04 7.76
N PHE A 292 -0.01 -10.92 6.77
CA PHE A 292 1.05 -10.90 5.75
C PHE A 292 0.87 -9.71 4.83
N GLY A 293 1.95 -8.99 4.56
CA GLY A 293 2.01 -7.88 3.63
C GLY A 293 3.43 -7.70 3.11
N THR A 294 3.57 -7.11 1.92
CA THR A 294 4.87 -6.92 1.27
C THR A 294 5.28 -5.47 1.11
N ASP A 295 4.33 -4.55 0.92
CA ASP A 295 4.56 -3.17 0.45
C ASP A 295 5.28 -3.17 -0.91
N TYR A 296 4.90 -4.13 -1.80
CA TYR A 296 5.43 -4.15 -3.15
C TYR A 296 4.83 -3.01 -3.97
N LEU A 297 5.70 -2.13 -4.48
CA LEU A 297 5.31 -0.87 -5.10
C LEU A 297 6.12 -0.52 -6.38
N ALA A 298 7.10 -1.35 -6.73
CA ALA A 298 7.93 -1.09 -7.90
C ALA A 298 8.55 -2.38 -8.46
N PRO A 299 8.67 -2.55 -9.78
CA PRO A 299 9.33 -3.70 -10.39
C PRO A 299 10.75 -3.89 -9.87
N GLY A 300 11.08 -5.13 -9.50
CA GLY A 300 12.39 -5.52 -8.99
C GLY A 300 12.68 -5.09 -7.54
N GLN A 301 11.67 -4.69 -6.79
CA GLN A 301 11.81 -4.42 -5.36
C GLN A 301 12.15 -5.71 -4.61
N ASN A 302 13.12 -5.64 -3.70
CA ASN A 302 13.39 -6.72 -2.77
C ASN A 302 12.32 -6.75 -1.65
N VAL A 303 11.75 -7.93 -1.42
CA VAL A 303 10.73 -8.19 -0.40
C VAL A 303 11.31 -9.12 0.67
N PRO A 304 11.79 -8.59 1.79
CA PRO A 304 12.47 -9.37 2.82
C PRO A 304 11.54 -10.32 3.59
N GLN A 305 10.23 -10.20 3.42
CA GLN A 305 9.23 -11.06 4.06
C GLN A 305 9.40 -12.52 3.68
N PHE A 306 9.70 -12.84 2.43
CA PHE A 306 9.87 -14.21 1.99
C PHE A 306 11.03 -14.88 2.71
N GLU A 307 12.20 -14.22 2.76
CA GLU A 307 13.36 -14.73 3.52
C GLU A 307 13.08 -14.84 5.02
N LEU A 308 12.33 -13.88 5.59
CA LEU A 308 11.91 -13.94 6.99
C LEU A 308 11.03 -15.17 7.23
N PHE A 309 10.01 -15.39 6.39
CA PHE A 309 9.07 -16.50 6.55
C PHE A 309 9.70 -17.89 6.36
N GLU A 310 10.79 -18.00 5.59
CA GLU A 310 11.59 -19.21 5.51
C GLU A 310 12.30 -19.55 6.84
N LYS A 311 12.75 -18.51 7.57
CA LYS A 311 13.50 -18.65 8.83
C LYS A 311 12.61 -18.80 10.06
N LEU A 312 11.32 -18.48 9.96
CA LEU A 312 10.40 -18.52 11.08
C LEU A 312 9.99 -19.95 11.42
N GLU A 313 10.23 -20.38 12.66
CA GLU A 313 9.79 -21.64 13.21
C GLU A 313 8.48 -21.46 14.01
N VAL A 314 7.38 -21.20 13.30
CA VAL A 314 6.05 -21.08 13.89
C VAL A 314 5.18 -22.29 13.53
N PRO A 315 4.22 -22.71 14.40
CA PRO A 315 3.27 -23.76 14.09
C PRO A 315 2.50 -23.50 12.78
N ALA A 316 2.11 -24.57 12.09
CA ALA A 316 1.46 -24.47 10.79
C ALA A 316 0.14 -23.66 10.85
N GLU A 317 -0.63 -23.80 11.94
CA GLU A 317 -1.85 -23.04 12.18
C GLU A 317 -1.58 -21.54 12.39
N VAL A 318 -0.48 -21.16 13.05
CA VAL A 318 -0.07 -19.77 13.21
C VAL A 318 0.30 -19.18 11.84
N ARG A 319 1.03 -19.95 11.04
CA ARG A 319 1.41 -19.57 9.68
C ARG A 319 0.18 -19.38 8.80
N ALA A 320 -0.79 -20.28 8.84
CA ALA A 320 -2.02 -20.19 8.05
C ALA A 320 -2.82 -18.91 8.40
N LYS A 321 -2.94 -18.60 9.69
CA LYS A 321 -3.61 -17.37 10.16
C LYS A 321 -2.93 -16.12 9.62
N ILE A 322 -1.62 -16.00 9.78
CA ILE A 322 -0.84 -14.83 9.37
C ILE A 322 -0.86 -14.69 7.85
N ASN A 323 -0.64 -15.79 7.12
CA ASN A 323 -0.53 -15.77 5.67
C ASN A 323 -1.84 -15.39 4.98
N ARG A 324 -2.99 -15.74 5.56
CA ARG A 324 -4.27 -15.53 4.86
C ARG A 324 -5.53 -15.45 5.72
N GLU A 325 -5.72 -16.29 6.75
CA GLU A 325 -7.01 -16.44 7.41
C GLU A 325 -7.44 -15.15 8.11
N ASN A 326 -6.50 -14.44 8.74
CA ASN A 326 -6.78 -13.16 9.37
C ASN A 326 -7.23 -12.10 8.36
N ALA A 327 -6.61 -12.06 7.18
CA ALA A 327 -7.00 -11.14 6.12
C ALA A 327 -8.41 -11.46 5.58
N ILE A 328 -8.73 -12.76 5.36
CA ILE A 328 -10.07 -13.21 4.94
C ILE A 328 -11.11 -12.73 5.96
N LYS A 329 -10.87 -12.99 7.24
CA LYS A 329 -11.80 -12.62 8.32
C LYS A 329 -11.97 -11.11 8.43
N LEU A 330 -10.87 -10.36 8.46
CA LEU A 330 -10.88 -8.91 8.67
C LEU A 330 -11.53 -8.16 7.50
N LEU A 331 -11.22 -8.56 6.27
CA LEU A 331 -11.70 -7.92 5.04
C LEU A 331 -13.01 -8.52 4.52
N LYS A 332 -13.58 -9.53 5.24
CA LYS A 332 -14.80 -10.22 4.86
C LYS A 332 -14.73 -10.75 3.41
N LEU A 333 -13.60 -11.41 3.08
CA LEU A 333 -13.42 -12.02 1.76
C LEU A 333 -14.19 -13.35 1.66
N THR A 334 -14.73 -13.60 0.48
CA THR A 334 -15.42 -14.86 0.15
C THR A 334 -14.51 -15.77 -0.65
#